data_9735d304b25d8346894ad6f5ecc8528a
#
_entry.id   9735d304b25d8346894ad6f5ecc8528a
#
_cell.length_a   1.000
_cell.length_b   1.000
_cell.length_c   1.000
_cell.angle_alpha   90.00
_cell.angle_beta   90.00
_cell.angle_gamma   90.00
#
_symmetry.space_group_name_H-M   'P 1'
#
loop_
_entity.id
_entity.type
_entity.pdbx_description
1 polymer ?
#
loop_
_entity_poly.entity_id
_entity_poly.type
_entity_poly.pdbx_seq_one_letter_code
_entity_poly.pdbx_strand_id
1 'polypeptide(L)'
;MSIHPTSVISDSAKIDPSVEIGPFCIIGDDVEIGMGSSVLSHSVLKGPTKIGKNNIIYQFSSIGEDTPDKKYKGEKTELIIGDNNI
;
A
#
# COMPACT_ATOMS: atom_id res chain seq x y z
N MET A 1 -7.11 3.75 13.30
CA MET A 1 -6.67 4.06 11.94
C MET A 1 -6.58 5.56 11.78
N SER A 2 -5.45 6.03 11.34
CA SER A 2 -5.23 7.46 11.15
C SER A 2 -4.90 7.69 9.69
N ILE A 3 -5.83 8.27 8.95
CA ILE A 3 -5.65 8.52 7.52
C ILE A 3 -5.80 10.01 7.29
N HIS A 4 -4.76 10.61 6.73
CA HIS A 4 -4.83 12.03 6.43
C HIS A 4 -5.90 12.30 5.38
N PRO A 5 -6.70 13.34 5.53
CA PRO A 5 -7.83 13.57 4.62
C PRO A 5 -7.45 13.82 3.17
N THR A 6 -6.19 14.16 2.90
CA THR A 6 -5.76 14.35 1.51
C THR A 6 -5.43 13.06 0.80
N SER A 7 -5.37 11.94 1.52
CA SER A 7 -5.03 10.66 0.90
C SER A 7 -6.25 10.03 0.27
N VAL A 8 -6.02 9.29 -0.81
CA VAL A 8 -7.07 8.60 -1.55
C VAL A 8 -6.94 7.11 -1.27
N ILE A 9 -8.00 6.53 -0.71
CA ILE A 9 -8.01 5.13 -0.31
C ILE A 9 -9.12 4.42 -1.08
N SER A 10 -8.77 3.36 -1.78
CA SER A 10 -9.77 2.60 -2.51
C SER A 10 -10.70 1.86 -1.55
N ASP A 11 -11.95 1.72 -1.95
CA ASP A 11 -12.94 1.00 -1.15
C ASP A 11 -12.57 -0.45 -0.96
N SER A 12 -11.83 -1.04 -1.88
CA SER A 12 -11.43 -2.44 -1.77
C SER A 12 -10.15 -2.64 -0.97
N ALA A 13 -9.52 -1.58 -0.52
CA ALA A 13 -8.32 -1.70 0.31
C ALA A 13 -8.72 -2.15 1.72
N LYS A 14 -7.89 -3.03 2.30
CA LYS A 14 -8.11 -3.53 3.64
C LYS A 14 -6.99 -3.05 4.52
N ILE A 15 -7.32 -2.14 5.41
CA ILE A 15 -6.32 -1.48 6.24
C ILE A 15 -6.65 -1.73 7.69
N ASP A 16 -5.70 -2.28 8.43
CA ASP A 16 -5.90 -2.54 9.85
C ASP A 16 -6.13 -1.23 10.59
N PRO A 17 -7.01 -1.22 11.60
CA PRO A 17 -7.30 0.03 12.32
C PRO A 17 -6.10 0.71 12.97
N SER A 18 -5.01 -0.01 13.20
CA SER A 18 -3.82 0.58 13.81
C SER A 18 -2.89 1.25 12.80
N VAL A 19 -3.18 1.16 11.51
CA VAL A 19 -2.30 1.69 10.47
C VAL A 19 -2.40 3.20 10.41
N GLU A 20 -1.27 3.87 10.16
CA GLU A 20 -1.23 5.31 9.97
C GLU A 20 -0.84 5.62 8.55
N ILE A 21 -1.60 6.50 7.91
CA ILE A 21 -1.36 6.90 6.53
C ILE A 21 -1.22 8.42 6.49
N GLY A 22 -0.06 8.88 6.05
CA GLY A 22 0.24 10.31 5.97
C GLY A 22 -0.47 10.99 4.80
N PRO A 23 -0.14 12.27 4.57
CA PRO A 23 -0.84 13.05 3.54
C PRO A 23 -0.43 12.65 2.12
N PHE A 24 -1.37 12.87 1.19
CA PHE A 24 -1.12 12.72 -0.24
C PHE A 24 -0.68 11.31 -0.63
N CYS A 25 -1.17 10.31 0.09
CA CYS A 25 -0.94 8.92 -0.28
C CYS A 25 -2.06 8.42 -1.16
N ILE A 26 -1.76 7.46 -2.02
CA ILE A 26 -2.75 6.80 -2.86
C ILE A 26 -2.68 5.31 -2.57
N ILE A 27 -3.77 4.76 -2.04
CA ILE A 27 -3.87 3.35 -1.75
C ILE A 27 -4.88 2.77 -2.72
N GLY A 28 -4.39 1.97 -3.65
CA GLY A 28 -5.22 1.44 -4.72
C GLY A 28 -6.03 0.22 -4.34
N ASP A 29 -6.64 -0.39 -5.36
CA ASP A 29 -7.49 -1.56 -5.15
C ASP A 29 -6.68 -2.74 -4.65
N ASP A 30 -7.33 -3.56 -3.81
CA ASP A 30 -6.76 -4.84 -3.36
C ASP A 30 -5.44 -4.70 -2.63
N VAL A 31 -5.23 -3.60 -1.94
CA VAL A 31 -4.08 -3.41 -1.07
C VAL A 31 -4.49 -3.79 0.35
N GLU A 32 -3.68 -4.61 1.01
CA GLU A 32 -3.89 -4.98 2.41
C GLU A 32 -2.70 -4.52 3.23
N ILE A 33 -2.97 -3.83 4.31
CA ILE A 33 -1.91 -3.31 5.18
C ILE A 33 -2.14 -3.81 6.59
N GLY A 34 -1.14 -4.51 7.12
CA GLY A 34 -1.23 -5.15 8.42
C GLY A 34 -1.00 -4.22 9.59
N MET A 35 -1.24 -4.77 10.77
CA MET A 35 -1.23 -4.05 12.03
C MET A 35 0.09 -3.31 12.27
N GLY A 36 0.01 -2.09 12.78
CA GLY A 36 1.18 -1.34 13.20
C GLY A 36 2.01 -0.73 12.09
N SER A 37 1.58 -0.88 10.84
CA SER A 37 2.33 -0.33 9.72
C SER A 37 2.05 1.16 9.53
N SER A 38 3.00 1.85 8.93
CA SER A 38 2.87 3.28 8.65
C SER A 38 3.21 3.55 7.21
N VAL A 39 2.44 4.41 6.57
CA VAL A 39 2.70 4.85 5.20
C VAL A 39 2.95 6.34 5.25
N LEU A 40 4.14 6.76 4.88
CA LEU A 40 4.51 8.16 4.95
C LEU A 40 4.03 8.90 3.70
N SER A 41 4.18 10.22 3.71
CA SER A 41 3.53 11.07 2.72
C SER A 41 3.95 10.77 1.28
N HIS A 42 3.06 11.07 0.35
CA HIS A 42 3.34 10.99 -1.09
C HIS A 42 3.73 9.58 -1.54
N SER A 43 3.18 8.56 -0.90
CA SER A 43 3.44 7.18 -1.30
C SER A 43 2.28 6.65 -2.12
N VAL A 44 2.58 5.75 -3.06
CA VAL A 44 1.58 5.13 -3.91
C VAL A 44 1.66 3.63 -3.73
N LEU A 45 0.55 3.03 -3.32
CA LEU A 45 0.47 1.58 -3.15
C LEU A 45 -0.60 1.06 -4.08
N LYS A 46 -0.26 0.09 -4.90
CA LYS A 46 -1.21 -0.52 -5.82
C LYS A 46 -1.28 -2.00 -5.58
N GLY A 47 -2.44 -2.54 -5.77
CA GLY A 47 -2.67 -3.96 -5.57
C GLY A 47 -2.66 -4.75 -6.86
N PRO A 48 -2.72 -6.05 -6.72
CA PRO A 48 -2.82 -6.76 -5.44
C PRO A 48 -1.52 -6.70 -4.66
N THR A 49 -1.57 -6.21 -3.44
CA THR A 49 -0.39 -6.09 -2.59
C THR A 49 -0.78 -6.38 -1.15
N LYS A 50 0.01 -7.21 -0.50
CA LYS A 50 -0.17 -7.52 0.91
C LYS A 50 1.03 -7.03 1.69
N ILE A 51 0.79 -6.15 2.63
CA ILE A 51 1.83 -5.63 3.50
C ILE A 51 1.58 -6.17 4.90
N GLY A 52 2.59 -6.81 5.46
CA GLY A 52 2.48 -7.41 6.78
C GLY A 52 2.47 -6.39 7.89
N LYS A 53 2.89 -6.82 9.09
CA LYS A 53 2.82 -5.99 10.29
C LYS A 53 4.06 -5.16 10.47
N ASN A 54 3.90 -3.98 11.08
CA ASN A 54 5.00 -3.16 11.55
C ASN A 54 5.97 -2.77 10.46
N ASN A 55 5.44 -2.53 9.25
CA ASN A 55 6.25 -2.02 8.16
C ASN A 55 6.22 -0.51 8.14
N ILE A 56 7.30 0.10 7.68
CA ILE A 56 7.33 1.53 7.45
C ILE A 56 7.57 1.76 5.96
N ILE A 57 6.62 2.39 5.31
CA ILE A 57 6.69 2.73 3.89
C ILE A 57 7.08 4.20 3.83
N TYR A 58 8.31 4.48 3.43
CA TYR A 58 8.81 5.84 3.44
C TYR A 58 8.18 6.69 2.35
N GLN A 59 8.31 7.99 2.51
CA GLN A 59 7.73 8.96 1.59
C GLN A 59 8.27 8.76 0.18
N PHE A 60 7.44 9.09 -0.80
CA PHE A 60 7.75 8.97 -2.22
C PHE A 60 8.00 7.54 -2.66
N SER A 61 7.49 6.56 -1.92
CA SER A 61 7.61 5.17 -2.31
C SER A 61 6.53 4.81 -3.32
N SER A 62 6.87 3.85 -4.18
CA SER A 62 5.92 3.33 -5.15
C SER A 62 5.97 1.81 -5.05
N ILE A 63 4.86 1.21 -4.63
CA ILE A 63 4.81 -0.22 -4.35
C ILE A 63 3.74 -0.86 -5.19
N GLY A 64 4.09 -1.95 -5.87
CA GLY A 64 3.14 -2.71 -6.65
C GLY A 64 2.76 -2.09 -7.97
N GLU A 65 3.47 -1.09 -8.44
CA GLU A 65 3.14 -0.46 -9.71
C GLU A 65 3.55 -1.34 -10.87
N ASP A 66 2.74 -1.31 -11.91
CA ASP A 66 3.06 -2.03 -13.13
C ASP A 66 4.20 -1.37 -13.86
N THR A 67 5.04 -2.19 -14.47
CA THR A 67 6.07 -1.66 -15.34
C THR A 67 5.53 -1.57 -16.76
N PRO A 68 6.03 -0.61 -17.55
CA PRO A 68 5.48 -0.43 -18.90
C PRO A 68 5.68 -1.63 -19.83
N ASP A 69 6.68 -2.44 -19.59
CA ASP A 69 6.96 -3.58 -20.44
C ASP A 69 6.30 -4.86 -19.98
N LYS A 70 5.42 -4.78 -19.02
CA LYS A 70 4.75 -5.95 -18.52
C LYS A 70 3.80 -6.52 -19.54
N LYS A 71 3.92 -7.79 -19.77
CA LYS A 71 3.14 -8.45 -20.78
C LYS A 71 2.22 -9.47 -20.17
N TYR A 72 1.43 -9.07 -19.23
CA TYR A 72 0.57 -10.02 -18.56
C TYR A 72 -0.53 -10.48 -19.43
N LYS A 73 -0.74 -11.75 -19.45
CA LYS A 73 -1.79 -12.39 -20.20
C LYS A 73 -3.02 -12.53 -19.36
N GLY A 74 -3.35 -11.50 -18.62
CA GLY A 74 -4.48 -11.56 -17.73
C GLY A 74 -4.18 -12.17 -16.38
N GLU A 75 -2.95 -12.50 -16.13
CA GLU A 75 -2.58 -13.03 -14.83
C GLU A 75 -2.52 -11.93 -13.78
N LYS A 76 -2.95 -12.26 -12.59
CA LYS A 76 -2.78 -11.39 -11.45
C LYS A 76 -1.59 -11.86 -10.64
N THR A 77 -0.63 -10.97 -10.44
CA THR A 77 0.47 -11.24 -9.54
C THR A 77 0.33 -10.37 -8.32
N GLU A 78 0.50 -10.99 -7.16
CA GLU A 78 0.35 -10.30 -5.88
C GLU A 78 1.73 -10.05 -5.29
N LEU A 79 1.96 -8.82 -4.88
CA LEU A 79 3.18 -8.49 -4.17
C LEU A 79 2.96 -8.68 -2.67
N ILE A 80 3.85 -9.41 -2.03
CA ILE A 80 3.74 -9.67 -0.61
C ILE A 80 4.96 -9.12 0.10
N ILE A 81 4.73 -8.23 1.04
CA ILE A 81 5.79 -7.64 1.87
C ILE A 81 5.60 -8.17 3.28
N GLY A 82 6.64 -8.79 3.81
CA GLY A 82 6.58 -9.37 5.14
C GLY A 82 6.51 -8.34 6.25
N ASP A 83 6.78 -8.80 7.46
CA ASP A 83 6.67 -7.96 8.65
C ASP A 83 7.95 -7.21 8.92
N ASN A 84 7.82 -6.06 9.61
CA ASN A 84 8.96 -5.32 10.17
C ASN A 84 9.97 -4.81 9.14
N ASN A 85 9.51 -4.47 7.97
CA ASN A 85 10.37 -3.89 6.94
C ASN A 85 10.32 -2.36 7.00
N ILE A 86 11.37 -1.77 6.56
CA ILE A 86 11.49 -0.32 6.53
C ILE A 86 11.75 0.16 5.12
#